data_e619c082bc1a39c97e72463f3584f570
#
_entry.id   e619c082bc1a39c97e72463f3584f570
#
_cell.length_a   1.000
_cell.length_b   1.000
_cell.length_c   1.000
_cell.angle_alpha   90.00
_cell.angle_beta   90.00
_cell.angle_gamma   90.00
#
_symmetry.space_group_name_H-M   'P 1'
#
loop_
_entity.id
_entity.type
_entity.pdbx_description
1 polymer ?
#
loop_
_entity_poly.entity_id
_entity_poly.type
_entity_poly.pdbx_seq_one_letter_code
_entity_poly.pdbx_strand_id
1 'polypeptide(L)'
;MKELIIVKPEKCVGCNSCVRTCPAPEANITKMLEDGRFVTTVNPDRCIACGECVRNCSHGARDFIDDTEEALAAVRKEKLIILATPAIKSTFPDKWKGILNWFRKQGQLIYDVSFGADICTWAHLRAIQNNTVGNVVTQPCAAIVKYIETYQPKLLKNLSPIHSPIMCAVVYIKKYLQRQNKIIVLSPCIAKKNEFMETGLVDYNVTFQKLEEFFEKNHVVIPPDYAGEFKYDFEGEQGQVGAIYPRPGGLRDNLWLHDPDLNITTSEGVHKVYPELDMYASLPENKHPRVFDVLSCEFGCNVGAGTGSKKTVFDVMETMREVEKEAKSRRKTSGGFFRGAEDKLFKRFDEELQLADFTRKYLPAIPTPVPTDKQLDPIFDSMGKHTLEERNYNCHACGYRSCRDMAIAIFRGLNTSDNCIVHAKSVLIARHSELMNQHEKMANINAKCKDLFDKLDQDVDNIVGSMGSISESTNATEDRAKVVHDLLSKVITFCNSSDKLDENGLKTLVTILEKTATAFHDLNDNVKSTNENTEKVNAHIDDIRKLAATINETLKESEKK
;
A
#
# COMPACT_ATOMS: atom_id res chain seq x y z
N MET A 1 -12.36 18.10 6.37
CA MET A 1 -11.05 18.75 6.58
C MET A 1 -10.26 18.87 5.27
N LYS A 2 -9.25 19.77 5.18
CA LYS A 2 -8.37 19.84 4.01
C LYS A 2 -7.47 18.59 4.01
N GLU A 3 -7.30 17.95 2.85
CA GLU A 3 -6.39 16.83 2.71
C GLU A 3 -4.94 17.32 2.85
N LEU A 4 -4.24 16.85 3.89
CA LEU A 4 -2.84 17.23 4.14
C LEU A 4 -1.85 16.15 3.68
N ILE A 5 -2.28 14.89 3.68
CA ILE A 5 -1.47 13.76 3.20
C ILE A 5 -1.99 13.35 1.83
N ILE A 6 -1.13 13.40 0.83
CA ILE A 6 -1.43 13.03 -0.54
C ILE A 6 -0.83 11.67 -0.90
N VAL A 7 -1.43 11.03 -1.89
CA VAL A 7 -1.00 9.72 -2.39
C VAL A 7 -0.74 9.81 -3.88
N LYS A 8 0.36 9.20 -4.32
CA LYS A 8 0.75 9.01 -5.73
C LYS A 8 0.41 7.55 -6.09
N PRO A 9 -0.79 7.29 -6.68
CA PRO A 9 -1.26 5.92 -6.91
C PRO A 9 -0.35 5.10 -7.81
N GLU A 10 0.30 5.76 -8.77
CA GLU A 10 1.25 5.15 -9.70
C GLU A 10 2.50 4.57 -9.03
N LYS A 11 2.85 5.06 -7.84
CA LYS A 11 3.98 4.57 -7.01
C LYS A 11 3.54 3.60 -5.92
N CYS A 12 2.23 3.45 -5.69
CA CYS A 12 1.73 2.60 -4.63
C CYS A 12 1.71 1.14 -5.08
N VAL A 13 2.33 0.26 -4.29
CA VAL A 13 2.40 -1.19 -4.55
C VAL A 13 1.50 -2.01 -3.61
N GLY A 14 0.66 -1.37 -2.80
CA GLY A 14 -0.26 -2.07 -1.89
C GLY A 14 0.40 -2.81 -0.72
N CYS A 15 1.62 -2.46 -0.32
CA CYS A 15 2.37 -3.18 0.74
C CYS A 15 1.80 -3.00 2.16
N ASN A 16 0.79 -2.18 2.35
CA ASN A 16 0.12 -1.87 3.63
C ASN A 16 1.04 -1.31 4.74
N SER A 17 2.28 -0.89 4.45
CA SER A 17 3.19 -0.31 5.43
C SER A 17 2.60 0.95 6.08
N CYS A 18 1.94 1.80 5.28
CA CYS A 18 1.27 3.00 5.76
C CYS A 18 0.06 2.71 6.67
N VAL A 19 -0.64 1.59 6.48
CA VAL A 19 -1.72 1.13 7.37
C VAL A 19 -1.16 0.63 8.69
N ARG A 20 -0.09 -0.20 8.60
CA ARG A 20 0.56 -0.82 9.77
C ARG A 20 1.16 0.19 10.72
N THR A 21 1.79 1.25 10.20
CA THR A 21 2.40 2.29 11.01
C THR A 21 1.40 3.35 11.50
N CYS A 22 0.17 3.35 10.97
CA CYS A 22 -0.82 4.38 11.28
C CYS A 22 -1.44 4.18 12.66
N PRO A 23 -1.36 5.15 13.58
CA PRO A 23 -2.05 5.07 14.87
C PRO A 23 -3.56 5.22 14.73
N ALA A 24 -4.02 5.74 13.58
CA ALA A 24 -5.42 5.99 13.23
C ALA A 24 -5.80 5.17 11.98
N PRO A 25 -6.00 3.85 12.09
CA PRO A 25 -6.15 2.97 10.92
C PRO A 25 -7.39 3.31 10.05
N GLU A 26 -8.43 3.90 10.63
CA GLU A 26 -9.61 4.39 9.89
C GLU A 26 -9.29 5.53 8.91
N ALA A 27 -8.10 6.15 9.03
CA ALA A 27 -7.63 7.16 8.09
C ALA A 27 -7.16 6.57 6.75
N ASN A 28 -7.01 5.25 6.63
CA ASN A 28 -6.57 4.60 5.40
C ASN A 28 -7.73 3.91 4.68
N ILE A 29 -7.86 4.17 3.38
CA ILE A 29 -8.83 3.52 2.50
C ILE A 29 -8.05 2.72 1.47
N THR A 30 -8.16 1.39 1.53
CA THR A 30 -7.50 0.48 0.59
C THR A 30 -8.52 -0.03 -0.42
N LYS A 31 -8.24 0.15 -1.71
CA LYS A 31 -9.08 -0.31 -2.82
C LYS A 31 -8.24 -1.11 -3.80
N MET A 32 -8.86 -2.10 -4.43
CA MET A 32 -8.30 -2.80 -5.58
C MET A 32 -8.60 -2.01 -6.85
N LEU A 33 -7.60 -1.81 -7.69
CA LEU A 33 -7.73 -1.21 -9.02
C LEU A 33 -8.13 -2.29 -10.04
N GLU A 34 -8.53 -1.85 -11.24
CA GLU A 34 -8.90 -2.76 -12.35
C GLU A 34 -7.76 -3.70 -12.78
N ASP A 35 -6.51 -3.27 -12.61
CA ASP A 35 -5.30 -4.06 -12.88
C ASP A 35 -4.94 -5.07 -11.77
N GLY A 36 -5.78 -5.20 -10.73
CA GLY A 36 -5.60 -6.10 -9.60
C GLY A 36 -4.65 -5.59 -8.51
N ARG A 37 -4.04 -4.40 -8.67
CA ARG A 37 -3.20 -3.80 -7.62
C ARG A 37 -4.04 -3.16 -6.52
N PHE A 38 -3.56 -3.24 -5.29
CA PHE A 38 -4.11 -2.48 -4.17
C PHE A 38 -3.45 -1.11 -4.08
N VAL A 39 -4.27 -0.08 -3.89
CA VAL A 39 -3.82 1.28 -3.57
C VAL A 39 -4.48 1.74 -2.29
N THR A 40 -3.66 2.32 -1.39
CA THR A 40 -4.16 2.85 -0.12
C THR A 40 -4.12 4.37 -0.15
N THR A 41 -5.29 5.01 -0.13
CA THR A 41 -5.50 6.46 -0.04
C THR A 41 -5.73 6.90 1.41
N VAL A 42 -5.99 8.20 1.63
CA VAL A 42 -6.23 8.77 2.96
C VAL A 42 -7.66 9.31 3.05
N ASN A 43 -8.30 9.04 4.17
CA ASN A 43 -9.54 9.71 4.58
C ASN A 43 -9.17 10.95 5.41
N PRO A 44 -9.33 12.18 4.87
CA PRO A 44 -8.90 13.40 5.55
C PRO A 44 -9.66 13.65 6.86
N ASP A 45 -10.91 13.19 6.99
CA ASP A 45 -11.73 13.41 8.19
C ASP A 45 -11.32 12.53 9.37
N ARG A 46 -10.55 11.46 9.09
CA ARG A 46 -10.02 10.53 10.09
C ARG A 46 -8.51 10.65 10.28
N CYS A 47 -7.84 11.37 9.37
CA CYS A 47 -6.39 11.54 9.43
C CYS A 47 -6.00 12.56 10.51
N ILE A 48 -5.07 12.16 11.39
CA ILE A 48 -4.48 13.04 12.41
C ILE A 48 -3.27 13.82 11.92
N ALA A 49 -2.92 13.68 10.65
CA ALA A 49 -1.80 14.35 9.97
C ALA A 49 -0.43 14.17 10.65
N CYS A 50 -0.20 13.10 11.40
CA CYS A 50 1.09 12.85 12.07
C CYS A 50 2.26 12.65 11.09
N GLY A 51 1.98 12.31 9.82
CA GLY A 51 2.98 12.14 8.76
C GLY A 51 3.78 10.83 8.82
N GLU A 52 3.47 9.91 9.74
CA GLU A 52 4.23 8.67 9.89
C GLU A 52 4.15 7.79 8.65
N CYS A 53 3.01 7.79 7.95
CA CYS A 53 2.85 7.09 6.67
C CYS A 53 3.74 7.66 5.54
N VAL A 54 4.10 8.96 5.60
CA VAL A 54 5.04 9.59 4.67
C VAL A 54 6.45 9.11 4.95
N ARG A 55 6.87 9.13 6.22
CA ARG A 55 8.21 8.68 6.66
C ARG A 55 8.49 7.21 6.33
N ASN A 56 7.48 6.35 6.49
CA ASN A 56 7.60 4.89 6.30
C ASN A 56 7.31 4.40 4.88
N CYS A 57 7.01 5.28 3.93
CA CYS A 57 6.75 4.88 2.56
C CYS A 57 8.04 4.74 1.76
N SER A 58 8.61 3.53 1.69
CA SER A 58 9.81 3.23 0.92
C SER A 58 9.65 3.39 -0.60
N HIS A 59 8.40 3.47 -1.09
CA HIS A 59 8.08 3.62 -2.52
C HIS A 59 7.88 5.09 -2.94
N GLY A 60 7.94 6.05 -1.99
CA GLY A 60 7.67 7.45 -2.28
C GLY A 60 6.24 7.73 -2.78
N ALA A 61 5.30 6.82 -2.46
CA ALA A 61 3.89 6.95 -2.83
C ALA A 61 3.11 7.90 -1.90
N ARG A 62 3.68 8.29 -0.76
CA ARG A 62 3.08 9.23 0.20
C ARG A 62 3.87 10.52 0.22
N ASP A 63 3.15 11.63 0.24
CA ASP A 63 3.69 12.99 0.35
C ASP A 63 2.70 13.83 1.16
N PHE A 64 3.00 15.10 1.38
CA PHE A 64 2.11 16.02 2.10
C PHE A 64 2.09 17.40 1.46
N ILE A 65 1.05 18.16 1.76
CA ILE A 65 0.85 19.54 1.34
C ILE A 65 1.01 20.44 2.56
N ASP A 66 1.73 21.55 2.39
CA ASP A 66 1.78 22.67 3.34
C ASP A 66 1.57 24.00 2.61
N ASP A 67 1.87 25.10 3.27
CA ASP A 67 1.63 26.44 2.70
C ASP A 67 2.92 27.08 2.15
N THR A 68 3.99 26.33 1.91
CA THR A 68 5.31 26.89 1.57
C THR A 68 5.27 27.77 0.33
N GLU A 69 4.68 27.31 -0.78
CA GLU A 69 4.63 28.10 -2.03
C GLU A 69 3.83 29.39 -1.85
N GLU A 70 2.68 29.33 -1.16
CA GLU A 70 1.83 30.50 -0.88
C GLU A 70 2.52 31.48 0.09
N ALA A 71 3.13 30.96 1.14
CA ALA A 71 3.85 31.75 2.14
C ALA A 71 5.03 32.51 1.53
N LEU A 72 5.84 31.83 0.72
CA LEU A 72 7.02 32.45 0.11
C LEU A 72 6.65 33.42 -1.04
N ALA A 73 5.50 33.22 -1.68
CA ALA A 73 4.94 34.24 -2.57
C ALA A 73 4.48 35.50 -1.79
N ALA A 74 3.92 35.32 -0.60
CA ALA A 74 3.51 36.43 0.27
C ALA A 74 4.73 37.21 0.83
N VAL A 75 5.83 36.55 1.19
CA VAL A 75 7.10 37.16 1.65
C VAL A 75 7.61 38.25 0.70
N ARG A 76 7.37 38.08 -0.61
CA ARG A 76 7.78 39.05 -1.63
C ARG A 76 6.85 40.28 -1.76
N LYS A 77 5.66 40.20 -1.16
CA LYS A 77 4.59 41.21 -1.38
C LYS A 77 4.28 42.05 -0.13
N GLU A 78 4.42 41.45 1.04
CA GLU A 78 4.00 42.09 2.29
C GLU A 78 4.96 41.78 3.43
N LYS A 79 4.93 42.64 4.45
CA LYS A 79 5.72 42.44 5.67
C LYS A 79 5.00 41.48 6.59
N LEU A 80 5.62 40.31 6.83
CA LEU A 80 5.09 39.21 7.61
C LEU A 80 5.89 38.99 8.90
N ILE A 81 5.32 38.22 9.81
CA ILE A 81 6.00 37.69 10.99
C ILE A 81 6.42 36.25 10.69
N ILE A 82 7.69 35.96 10.90
CA ILE A 82 8.26 34.64 10.81
C ILE A 82 8.47 34.07 12.22
N LEU A 83 7.75 33.03 12.59
CA LEU A 83 7.95 32.33 13.85
C LEU A 83 8.91 31.18 13.64
N ALA A 84 10.09 31.26 14.21
CA ALA A 84 11.12 30.21 14.13
C ALA A 84 10.97 29.24 15.30
N THR A 85 10.59 27.99 15.02
CA THR A 85 10.57 26.96 16.07
C THR A 85 11.99 26.48 16.38
N PRO A 86 12.31 26.14 17.66
CA PRO A 86 13.67 25.75 18.05
C PRO A 86 14.23 24.54 17.29
N ALA A 87 13.36 23.66 16.76
CA ALA A 87 13.73 22.50 15.94
C ALA A 87 14.44 22.88 14.62
N ILE A 88 14.41 24.15 14.19
CA ILE A 88 15.19 24.62 13.03
C ILE A 88 16.68 24.41 13.25
N LYS A 89 17.18 24.54 14.50
CA LYS A 89 18.58 24.37 14.85
C LYS A 89 19.05 22.91 14.65
N SER A 90 18.22 21.93 15.01
CA SER A 90 18.53 20.50 14.82
C SER A 90 18.33 20.04 13.38
N THR A 91 17.39 20.64 12.65
CA THR A 91 17.18 20.31 11.23
C THR A 91 18.28 20.90 10.35
N PHE A 92 18.68 22.15 10.60
CA PHE A 92 19.68 22.89 9.81
C PHE A 92 20.82 23.42 10.69
N PRO A 93 21.59 22.58 11.39
CA PRO A 93 22.59 23.03 12.40
C PRO A 93 23.59 24.04 11.85
N ASP A 94 23.96 23.90 10.57
CA ASP A 94 24.97 24.75 9.92
C ASP A 94 24.37 25.85 9.04
N LYS A 95 23.04 25.96 8.95
CA LYS A 95 22.35 26.87 8.01
C LYS A 95 21.19 27.65 8.64
N TRP A 96 20.77 27.35 9.86
CA TRP A 96 19.57 27.96 10.45
C TRP A 96 19.68 29.47 10.57
N LYS A 97 20.86 30.00 10.90
CA LYS A 97 21.11 31.46 10.93
C LYS A 97 20.99 32.07 9.53
N GLY A 98 21.59 31.41 8.55
CA GLY A 98 21.52 31.79 7.14
C GLY A 98 20.06 31.85 6.64
N ILE A 99 19.24 30.84 7.01
CA ILE A 99 17.81 30.81 6.68
C ILE A 99 17.07 32.00 7.28
N LEU A 100 17.24 32.27 8.58
CA LEU A 100 16.60 33.41 9.23
C LEU A 100 17.08 34.75 8.66
N ASN A 101 18.38 34.88 8.36
CA ASN A 101 18.94 36.04 7.69
C ASN A 101 18.35 36.24 6.29
N TRP A 102 18.07 35.16 5.54
CA TRP A 102 17.39 35.26 4.25
C TRP A 102 16.02 35.92 4.38
N PHE A 103 15.18 35.52 5.36
CA PHE A 103 13.91 36.18 5.65
C PHE A 103 14.09 37.63 6.10
N ARG A 104 15.12 37.91 6.93
CA ARG A 104 15.43 39.29 7.38
C ARG A 104 15.75 40.21 6.21
N LYS A 105 16.54 39.72 5.24
CA LYS A 105 16.87 40.47 4.01
C LYS A 105 15.65 40.75 3.13
N GLN A 106 14.59 39.94 3.24
CA GLN A 106 13.29 40.18 2.61
C GLN A 106 12.41 41.17 3.40
N GLY A 107 12.93 41.78 4.47
CA GLY A 107 12.21 42.77 5.29
C GLY A 107 11.24 42.16 6.31
N GLN A 108 11.33 40.86 6.60
CA GLN A 108 10.41 40.16 7.49
C GLN A 108 10.81 40.32 8.96
N LEU A 109 9.80 40.25 9.87
CA LEU A 109 9.98 40.27 11.32
C LEU A 109 10.17 38.87 11.84
N ILE A 110 11.20 38.59 12.62
CA ILE A 110 11.52 37.22 13.08
C ILE A 110 11.35 37.13 14.58
N TYR A 111 10.54 36.19 15.06
CA TYR A 111 10.31 35.91 16.47
C TYR A 111 10.70 34.48 16.85
N ASP A 112 11.19 34.32 18.08
CA ASP A 112 11.58 33.03 18.63
C ASP A 112 10.39 32.36 19.33
N VAL A 113 10.00 31.16 18.86
CA VAL A 113 8.91 30.37 19.49
C VAL A 113 9.30 29.86 20.88
N SER A 114 10.58 29.78 21.22
CA SER A 114 11.01 29.36 22.56
C SER A 114 10.51 30.26 23.68
N PHE A 115 10.30 31.56 23.41
CA PHE A 115 9.65 32.47 24.36
C PHE A 115 8.18 32.07 24.60
N GLY A 116 7.46 31.71 23.56
CA GLY A 116 6.10 31.17 23.69
C GLY A 116 6.05 29.83 24.45
N ALA A 117 7.13 29.03 24.42
CA ALA A 117 7.25 27.83 25.22
C ALA A 117 7.46 28.13 26.73
N ASP A 118 8.19 29.20 27.07
CA ASP A 118 8.28 29.65 28.45
C ASP A 118 6.91 30.14 28.97
N ILE A 119 6.14 30.87 28.14
CA ILE A 119 4.74 31.27 28.46
C ILE A 119 3.86 30.01 28.63
N CYS A 120 3.99 29.02 27.77
CA CYS A 120 3.26 27.74 27.87
C CYS A 120 3.56 27.01 29.18
N THR A 121 4.82 26.97 29.60
CA THR A 121 5.24 26.40 30.89
C THR A 121 4.62 27.16 32.06
N TRP A 122 4.72 28.50 32.07
CA TRP A 122 4.11 29.36 33.06
C TRP A 122 2.60 29.11 33.17
N ALA A 123 1.91 29.07 32.03
CA ALA A 123 0.47 28.87 32.00
C ALA A 123 0.06 27.52 32.58
N HIS A 124 0.79 26.43 32.26
CA HIS A 124 0.58 25.12 32.87
C HIS A 124 0.78 25.13 34.37
N LEU A 125 1.89 25.71 34.86
CA LEU A 125 2.17 25.80 36.28
C LEU A 125 1.07 26.57 37.01
N ARG A 126 0.65 27.74 36.49
CA ARG A 126 -0.42 28.53 37.12
C ARG A 126 -1.78 27.81 37.09
N ALA A 127 -2.11 27.13 35.99
CA ALA A 127 -3.33 26.32 35.92
C ALA A 127 -3.33 25.18 36.94
N ILE A 128 -2.19 24.53 37.15
CA ILE A 128 -2.02 23.46 38.12
C ILE A 128 -2.08 23.98 39.54
N GLN A 129 -1.36 25.06 39.86
CA GLN A 129 -1.29 25.70 41.19
C GLN A 129 -2.63 26.29 41.62
N ASN A 130 -3.36 26.88 40.67
CA ASN A 130 -4.69 27.46 40.93
C ASN A 130 -5.80 26.42 40.91
N ASN A 131 -5.47 25.12 40.73
CA ASN A 131 -6.44 24.04 40.62
C ASN A 131 -7.54 24.25 39.53
N THR A 132 -7.21 25.03 38.48
CA THR A 132 -8.13 25.23 37.35
C THR A 132 -8.16 24.04 36.40
N VAL A 133 -7.22 23.12 36.51
CA VAL A 133 -7.13 21.85 35.77
C VAL A 133 -6.93 20.69 36.73
N GLY A 134 -7.52 19.54 36.38
CA GLY A 134 -7.27 18.25 37.05
C GLY A 134 -5.98 17.57 36.53
N ASN A 135 -5.96 16.25 36.48
CA ASN A 135 -4.90 15.51 35.81
C ASN A 135 -4.98 15.77 34.30
N VAL A 136 -3.86 16.16 33.69
CA VAL A 136 -3.85 16.62 32.30
C VAL A 136 -2.97 15.76 31.40
N VAL A 137 -3.47 15.54 30.19
CA VAL A 137 -2.70 15.10 29.02
C VAL A 137 -2.24 16.38 28.29
N THR A 138 -0.95 16.48 27.96
CA THR A 138 -0.42 17.69 27.35
C THR A 138 -0.81 17.85 25.87
N GLN A 139 -0.85 19.08 25.37
CA GLN A 139 -1.37 19.45 24.05
C GLN A 139 -0.36 20.05 23.08
N PRO A 140 0.95 20.11 23.32
CA PRO A 140 1.89 20.72 22.35
C PRO A 140 1.88 20.02 21.00
N CYS A 141 1.51 18.74 20.98
CA CYS A 141 1.44 17.92 19.78
C CYS A 141 0.04 17.95 19.14
N ALA A 142 -0.12 18.64 18.01
CA ALA A 142 -1.40 18.74 17.31
C ALA A 142 -1.95 17.39 16.82
N ALA A 143 -1.08 16.40 16.54
CA ALA A 143 -1.51 15.04 16.17
C ALA A 143 -2.16 14.32 17.36
N ILE A 144 -1.63 14.48 18.58
CA ILE A 144 -2.24 13.95 19.82
C ILE A 144 -3.60 14.60 20.07
N VAL A 145 -3.67 15.92 19.97
CA VAL A 145 -4.96 16.65 20.12
C VAL A 145 -5.98 16.08 19.15
N LYS A 146 -5.63 15.96 17.86
CA LYS A 146 -6.54 15.45 16.84
C LYS A 146 -6.93 13.97 17.06
N TYR A 147 -6.03 13.16 17.59
CA TYR A 147 -6.35 11.79 17.98
C TYR A 147 -7.38 11.75 19.11
N ILE A 148 -7.18 12.54 20.16
CA ILE A 148 -8.10 12.61 21.30
C ILE A 148 -9.48 13.08 20.84
N GLU A 149 -9.57 14.15 20.05
CA GLU A 149 -10.84 14.64 19.49
C GLU A 149 -11.57 13.59 18.65
N THR A 150 -10.83 12.80 17.86
CA THR A 150 -11.40 11.89 16.85
C THR A 150 -11.66 10.48 17.39
N TYR A 151 -10.73 9.95 18.21
CA TYR A 151 -10.73 8.54 18.61
C TYR A 151 -10.94 8.32 20.10
N GLN A 152 -10.58 9.33 20.95
CA GLN A 152 -10.68 9.23 22.41
C GLN A 152 -11.37 10.44 23.04
N PRO A 153 -12.61 10.79 22.60
CA PRO A 153 -13.30 12.00 23.08
C PRO A 153 -13.54 12.01 24.60
N LYS A 154 -13.46 10.86 25.26
CA LYS A 154 -13.53 10.75 26.73
C LYS A 154 -12.36 11.48 27.41
N LEU A 155 -11.23 11.60 26.76
CA LEU A 155 -10.04 12.30 27.29
C LEU A 155 -10.07 13.81 27.08
N LEU A 156 -11.05 14.37 26.39
CA LEU A 156 -11.15 15.84 26.20
C LEU A 156 -11.20 16.61 27.53
N LYS A 157 -11.80 16.02 28.56
CA LYS A 157 -11.82 16.60 29.91
C LYS A 157 -10.44 16.65 30.59
N ASN A 158 -9.54 15.76 30.15
CA ASN A 158 -8.16 15.67 30.64
C ASN A 158 -7.16 16.37 29.72
N LEU A 159 -7.56 16.79 28.50
CA LEU A 159 -6.67 17.49 27.61
C LEU A 159 -6.39 18.91 28.15
N SER A 160 -5.11 19.25 28.30
CA SER A 160 -4.73 20.56 28.81
C SER A 160 -5.34 21.69 27.97
N PRO A 161 -6.06 22.63 28.58
CA PRO A 161 -6.64 23.75 27.84
C PRO A 161 -5.60 24.79 27.41
N ILE A 162 -4.37 24.69 27.88
CA ILE A 162 -3.33 25.67 27.57
C ILE A 162 -2.98 25.61 26.06
N HIS A 163 -2.73 26.75 25.44
CA HIS A 163 -2.25 26.83 24.08
C HIS A 163 -0.87 26.19 23.90
N SER A 164 -0.58 25.65 22.70
CA SER A 164 0.76 25.15 22.39
C SER A 164 1.80 26.27 22.41
N PRO A 165 3.11 25.97 22.53
CA PRO A 165 4.17 26.99 22.49
C PRO A 165 4.06 27.96 21.32
N ILE A 166 3.75 27.47 20.13
CA ILE A 166 3.55 28.32 18.94
C ILE A 166 2.37 29.26 19.16
N MET A 167 1.25 28.75 19.64
CA MET A 167 0.05 29.54 19.85
C MET A 167 0.22 30.52 21.00
N CYS A 168 0.97 30.18 22.06
CA CYS A 168 1.34 31.12 23.12
C CYS A 168 2.17 32.28 22.56
N ALA A 169 3.14 32.02 21.68
CA ALA A 169 3.89 33.06 20.99
C ALA A 169 2.97 33.95 20.12
N VAL A 170 2.05 33.36 19.38
CA VAL A 170 1.10 34.08 18.52
C VAL A 170 0.18 34.99 19.33
N VAL A 171 -0.40 34.46 20.42
CA VAL A 171 -1.25 35.27 21.31
C VAL A 171 -0.47 36.45 21.90
N TYR A 172 0.75 36.19 22.39
CA TYR A 172 1.62 37.22 22.91
C TYR A 172 1.89 38.31 21.85
N ILE A 173 2.28 37.94 20.65
CA ILE A 173 2.60 38.87 19.56
C ILE A 173 1.38 39.67 19.13
N LYS A 174 0.23 38.99 18.93
CA LYS A 174 -0.99 39.67 18.46
C LYS A 174 -1.64 40.53 19.54
N LYS A 175 -1.75 40.04 20.77
CA LYS A 175 -2.48 40.72 21.84
C LYS A 175 -1.61 41.67 22.66
N TYR A 176 -0.41 41.25 23.06
CA TYR A 176 0.45 42.05 23.96
C TYR A 176 1.43 42.96 23.23
N LEU A 177 1.97 42.49 22.08
CA LEU A 177 2.79 43.34 21.21
C LEU A 177 1.99 44.07 20.13
N GLN A 178 0.68 43.81 20.03
CA GLN A 178 -0.26 44.45 19.11
C GLN A 178 0.16 44.37 17.63
N ARG A 179 0.87 43.31 17.23
CA ARG A 179 1.30 43.09 15.85
C ARG A 179 0.20 42.37 15.06
N GLN A 180 -0.29 43.02 13.98
CA GLN A 180 -1.39 42.49 13.16
C GLN A 180 -0.93 41.85 11.85
N ASN A 181 0.38 41.80 11.59
CA ASN A 181 0.94 41.17 10.42
C ASN A 181 0.52 39.68 10.34
N LYS A 182 0.38 39.18 9.13
CA LYS A 182 0.20 37.72 8.91
C LYS A 182 1.41 36.96 9.42
N ILE A 183 1.19 35.72 9.83
CA ILE A 183 2.19 34.90 10.50
C ILE A 183 2.51 33.65 9.65
N ILE A 184 3.80 33.48 9.38
CA ILE A 184 4.38 32.23 8.89
C ILE A 184 5.05 31.53 10.08
N VAL A 185 4.75 30.25 10.24
CA VAL A 185 5.47 29.39 11.19
C VAL A 185 6.41 28.46 10.44
N LEU A 186 7.72 28.57 10.70
CA LEU A 186 8.71 27.59 10.26
C LEU A 186 8.69 26.40 11.21
N SER A 187 8.21 25.25 10.75
CA SER A 187 7.73 24.16 11.60
C SER A 187 8.30 22.79 11.20
N PRO A 188 8.62 21.91 12.16
CA PRO A 188 8.96 20.52 11.89
C PRO A 188 7.74 19.61 11.63
N CYS A 189 6.51 20.15 11.57
CA CYS A 189 5.29 19.40 11.79
C CYS A 189 4.20 19.67 10.77
N ILE A 190 3.69 18.59 10.13
CA ILE A 190 2.55 18.66 9.20
C ILE A 190 1.25 18.93 9.96
N ALA A 191 1.04 18.26 11.13
CA ALA A 191 -0.20 18.34 11.91
C ALA A 191 -0.48 19.74 12.47
N LYS A 192 0.53 20.61 12.59
CA LYS A 192 0.35 22.00 13.03
C LYS A 192 -0.61 22.80 12.15
N LYS A 193 -0.74 22.44 10.88
CA LYS A 193 -1.74 23.04 10.00
C LYS A 193 -3.17 22.90 10.54
N ASN A 194 -3.50 21.76 11.18
CA ASN A 194 -4.83 21.58 11.79
C ASN A 194 -5.04 22.57 12.93
N GLU A 195 -4.08 22.71 13.85
CA GLU A 195 -4.15 23.69 14.95
C GLU A 195 -4.32 25.12 14.44
N PHE A 196 -3.62 25.47 13.36
CA PHE A 196 -3.69 26.81 12.78
C PHE A 196 -5.04 27.08 12.11
N MET A 197 -5.60 26.10 11.40
CA MET A 197 -6.94 26.22 10.82
C MET A 197 -8.03 26.30 11.89
N GLU A 198 -7.92 25.53 12.97
CA GLU A 198 -8.89 25.51 14.06
C GLU A 198 -8.89 26.82 14.87
N THR A 199 -7.72 27.43 15.07
CA THR A 199 -7.59 28.67 15.83
C THR A 199 -7.77 29.93 14.99
N GLY A 200 -7.49 29.87 13.69
CA GLY A 200 -7.55 30.99 12.76
C GLY A 200 -6.51 32.08 13.04
N LEU A 201 -5.48 31.83 13.88
CA LEU A 201 -4.52 32.84 14.35
C LEU A 201 -3.20 32.83 13.57
N VAL A 202 -2.91 31.79 12.81
CA VAL A 202 -1.71 31.62 11.97
C VAL A 202 -2.13 31.44 10.52
N ASP A 203 -1.46 32.15 9.62
CA ASP A 203 -1.80 32.15 8.21
C ASP A 203 -1.14 30.99 7.44
N TYR A 204 0.15 30.72 7.71
CA TYR A 204 0.93 29.77 6.93
C TYR A 204 1.76 28.80 7.81
N ASN A 205 1.67 27.51 7.50
CA ASN A 205 2.55 26.46 8.03
C ASN A 205 3.61 26.11 6.98
N VAL A 206 4.84 26.52 7.17
CA VAL A 206 5.97 26.20 6.29
C VAL A 206 6.82 25.13 6.96
N THR A 207 6.77 23.92 6.43
CA THR A 207 7.57 22.82 6.96
C THR A 207 9.02 22.92 6.50
N PHE A 208 9.94 22.43 7.31
CA PHE A 208 11.37 22.50 6.99
C PHE A 208 11.71 21.76 5.70
N GLN A 209 11.09 20.59 5.48
CA GLN A 209 11.30 19.82 4.24
C GLN A 209 10.86 20.61 3.00
N LYS A 210 9.65 21.18 3.02
CA LYS A 210 9.15 21.92 1.87
C LYS A 210 9.89 23.24 1.66
N LEU A 211 10.38 23.86 2.74
CA LEU A 211 11.24 25.03 2.65
C LEU A 211 12.58 24.69 1.95
N GLU A 212 13.21 23.57 2.30
CA GLU A 212 14.45 23.12 1.65
C GLU A 212 14.20 22.79 0.17
N GLU A 213 13.15 22.02 -0.12
CA GLU A 213 12.71 21.72 -1.51
C GLU A 213 12.47 23.01 -2.33
N PHE A 214 11.86 24.04 -1.70
CA PHE A 214 11.66 25.34 -2.36
C PHE A 214 12.98 26.05 -2.66
N PHE A 215 13.92 26.08 -1.71
CA PHE A 215 15.23 26.70 -1.94
C PHE A 215 16.00 26.01 -3.05
N GLU A 216 16.00 24.69 -3.08
CA GLU A 216 16.62 23.88 -4.15
C GLU A 216 15.99 24.16 -5.51
N LYS A 217 14.66 24.09 -5.60
CA LYS A 217 13.89 24.32 -6.84
C LYS A 217 14.10 25.73 -7.42
N ASN A 218 14.25 26.74 -6.54
CA ASN A 218 14.40 28.13 -6.95
C ASN A 218 15.86 28.60 -6.93
N HIS A 219 16.83 27.69 -6.80
CA HIS A 219 18.26 27.98 -6.78
C HIS A 219 18.66 29.01 -5.71
N VAL A 220 17.97 29.03 -4.57
CA VAL A 220 18.28 29.91 -3.44
C VAL A 220 19.43 29.29 -2.65
N VAL A 221 20.58 29.95 -2.69
CA VAL A 221 21.77 29.50 -1.95
C VAL A 221 21.74 30.09 -0.54
N ILE A 222 21.65 29.23 0.46
CA ILE A 222 21.81 29.60 1.87
C ILE A 222 23.24 29.24 2.27
N PRO A 223 24.11 30.24 2.57
CA PRO A 223 25.48 29.97 3.00
C PRO A 223 25.49 29.32 4.39
N PRO A 224 26.50 28.50 4.69
CA PRO A 224 26.65 27.90 6.01
C PRO A 224 26.94 28.98 7.07
N ASP A 225 26.52 28.70 8.32
CA ASP A 225 26.55 29.65 9.44
C ASP A 225 27.97 30.15 9.78
N TYR A 226 29.02 29.39 9.46
CA TYR A 226 30.42 29.78 9.65
C TYR A 226 30.98 30.72 8.55
N ALA A 227 30.24 30.90 7.45
CA ALA A 227 30.74 31.63 6.28
C ALA A 227 30.56 33.15 6.35
N GLY A 228 30.02 33.66 7.45
CA GLY A 228 29.85 35.13 7.60
C GLY A 228 29.07 35.56 8.83
N GLU A 229 29.00 36.88 9.04
CA GLU A 229 28.13 37.47 10.03
C GLU A 229 26.67 37.49 9.51
N PHE A 230 25.76 36.84 10.25
CA PHE A 230 24.35 36.83 9.93
C PHE A 230 23.57 37.75 10.86
N LYS A 231 22.87 38.71 10.28
CA LYS A 231 21.92 39.57 11.00
C LYS A 231 20.54 38.92 10.98
N TYR A 232 20.31 37.97 11.90
CA TYR A 232 19.01 37.26 12.03
C TYR A 232 18.18 37.74 13.22
N ASP A 233 18.69 38.69 14.01
CA ASP A 233 18.17 39.13 15.30
C ASP A 233 16.65 38.98 15.44
N PHE A 234 16.25 38.38 16.55
CA PHE A 234 14.84 38.22 16.87
C PHE A 234 14.20 39.54 17.30
N GLU A 235 12.96 39.75 16.86
CA GLU A 235 12.15 40.85 17.37
C GLU A 235 11.64 40.46 18.77
N GLY A 236 11.97 41.25 19.76
CA GLY A 236 11.60 40.99 21.16
C GLY A 236 12.50 39.94 21.83
N GLU A 237 11.95 39.30 22.84
CA GLU A 237 12.70 38.40 23.71
C GLU A 237 12.84 36.99 23.13
N GLN A 238 14.00 36.43 23.39
CA GLN A 238 14.25 35.00 23.13
C GLN A 238 13.88 34.18 24.37
N GLY A 239 13.38 32.99 24.14
CA GLY A 239 13.07 32.09 25.24
C GLY A 239 14.30 31.59 25.98
N GLN A 240 14.05 31.17 27.20
CA GLN A 240 15.01 30.49 28.05
C GLN A 240 14.94 28.99 27.82
N VAL A 241 14.56 28.19 28.83
CA VAL A 241 14.54 26.72 28.76
C VAL A 241 13.41 26.20 27.87
N GLY A 242 12.43 27.03 27.49
CA GLY A 242 11.46 26.72 26.45
C GLY A 242 12.08 26.25 25.11
N ALA A 243 13.34 26.59 24.86
CA ALA A 243 14.07 26.15 23.68
C ALA A 243 14.24 24.61 23.58
N ILE A 244 14.10 23.86 24.69
CA ILE A 244 14.22 22.38 24.69
C ILE A 244 12.89 21.64 24.47
N TYR A 245 11.76 22.33 24.33
CA TYR A 245 10.45 21.70 24.09
C TYR A 245 10.40 20.69 22.92
N PRO A 246 11.18 20.86 21.83
CA PRO A 246 11.16 19.89 20.74
C PRO A 246 11.67 18.48 21.08
N ARG A 247 12.34 18.30 22.22
CA ARG A 247 12.82 16.96 22.65
C ARG A 247 11.75 16.21 23.48
N PRO A 248 11.81 14.87 23.57
CA PRO A 248 11.01 14.11 24.51
C PRO A 248 11.17 14.62 25.95
N GLY A 249 10.05 14.76 26.66
CA GLY A 249 10.04 15.31 28.01
C GLY A 249 10.46 16.78 28.11
N GLY A 250 10.46 17.53 27.02
CA GLY A 250 10.84 18.94 27.03
C GLY A 250 9.91 19.80 27.90
N LEU A 251 8.61 19.56 27.87
CA LEU A 251 7.66 20.24 28.78
C LEU A 251 7.87 19.76 30.22
N ARG A 252 8.00 18.44 30.46
CA ARG A 252 8.31 17.89 31.79
C ARG A 252 9.51 18.57 32.42
N ASP A 253 10.63 18.66 31.70
CA ASP A 253 11.87 19.21 32.22
C ASP A 253 11.72 20.71 32.55
N ASN A 254 10.94 21.43 31.76
CA ASN A 254 10.58 22.82 32.05
C ASN A 254 9.72 22.94 33.32
N LEU A 255 8.70 22.09 33.50
CA LEU A 255 7.86 22.09 34.70
C LEU A 255 8.67 21.71 35.96
N TRP A 256 9.53 20.69 35.88
CA TRP A 256 10.37 20.25 37.00
C TRP A 256 11.43 21.28 37.44
N LEU A 257 11.80 22.23 36.59
CA LEU A 257 12.64 23.36 37.00
C LEU A 257 11.96 24.24 38.03
N HIS A 258 10.63 24.27 38.05
CA HIS A 258 9.83 25.12 38.95
C HIS A 258 9.11 24.32 40.04
N ASP A 259 8.73 23.07 39.75
CA ASP A 259 8.07 22.16 40.69
C ASP A 259 8.64 20.75 40.50
N PRO A 260 9.76 20.40 41.19
CA PRO A 260 10.44 19.11 41.06
C PRO A 260 9.61 17.92 41.53
N ASP A 261 8.64 18.14 42.41
CA ASP A 261 7.81 17.09 43.02
C ASP A 261 6.56 16.78 42.18
N LEU A 262 6.34 17.50 41.11
CA LEU A 262 5.19 17.30 40.24
C LEU A 262 5.22 15.91 39.57
N ASN A 263 4.18 15.11 39.79
CA ASN A 263 4.05 13.76 39.21
C ASN A 263 3.80 13.87 37.69
N ILE A 264 4.86 13.65 36.90
CA ILE A 264 4.82 13.71 35.44
C ILE A 264 5.29 12.39 34.84
N THR A 265 4.46 11.82 33.98
CA THR A 265 4.83 10.68 33.12
C THR A 265 4.98 11.15 31.67
N THR A 266 5.92 10.57 30.92
CA THR A 266 6.16 10.90 29.52
C THR A 266 5.92 9.71 28.60
N SER A 267 5.43 9.98 27.40
CA SER A 267 5.35 8.99 26.33
C SER A 267 5.52 9.63 24.96
N GLU A 268 6.25 8.94 24.07
CA GLU A 268 6.50 9.38 22.72
C GLU A 268 6.58 8.20 21.73
N GLY A 269 6.36 8.50 20.45
CA GLY A 269 6.38 7.51 19.36
C GLY A 269 5.01 6.89 19.08
N VAL A 270 4.66 6.76 17.79
CA VAL A 270 3.33 6.30 17.35
C VAL A 270 2.97 4.91 17.84
N HIS A 271 3.94 4.03 18.04
CA HIS A 271 3.71 2.66 18.48
C HIS A 271 3.52 2.53 20.00
N LYS A 272 3.86 3.57 20.75
CA LYS A 272 3.79 3.61 22.21
C LYS A 272 2.71 4.56 22.72
N VAL A 273 2.73 5.84 22.34
CA VAL A 273 1.89 6.88 22.93
C VAL A 273 0.39 6.65 22.70
N TYR A 274 -0.03 6.20 21.50
CA TYR A 274 -1.46 6.00 21.23
C TYR A 274 -2.07 4.81 21.98
N PRO A 275 -1.43 3.61 22.03
CA PRO A 275 -1.87 2.55 22.95
C PRO A 275 -1.89 2.98 24.41
N GLU A 276 -0.93 3.79 24.88
CA GLU A 276 -0.90 4.30 26.25
C GLU A 276 -2.01 5.35 26.51
N LEU A 277 -2.39 6.16 25.52
CA LEU A 277 -3.56 7.03 25.62
C LEU A 277 -4.86 6.22 25.73
N ASP A 278 -4.99 5.13 24.97
CA ASP A 278 -6.13 4.22 25.07
C ASP A 278 -6.19 3.54 26.45
N MET A 279 -5.03 3.15 26.98
CA MET A 279 -4.91 2.62 28.34
C MET A 279 -5.27 3.69 29.39
N TYR A 280 -4.70 4.89 29.26
CA TYR A 280 -4.99 6.02 30.16
C TYR A 280 -6.51 6.32 30.20
N ALA A 281 -7.19 6.30 29.05
CA ALA A 281 -8.63 6.49 28.97
C ALA A 281 -9.47 5.44 29.72
N SER A 282 -8.89 4.27 29.99
CA SER A 282 -9.53 3.16 30.69
C SER A 282 -9.19 3.09 32.19
N LEU A 283 -8.16 3.81 32.62
CA LEU A 283 -7.74 3.84 34.02
C LEU A 283 -8.64 4.71 34.89
N PRO A 284 -8.83 4.38 36.18
CA PRO A 284 -9.48 5.25 37.14
C PRO A 284 -8.65 6.51 37.40
N GLU A 285 -9.30 7.67 37.64
CA GLU A 285 -8.66 8.98 37.76
C GLU A 285 -7.55 9.05 38.85
N ASN A 286 -7.69 8.28 39.92
CA ASN A 286 -6.69 8.22 41.00
C ASN A 286 -5.36 7.54 40.61
N LYS A 287 -5.32 6.88 39.43
CA LYS A 287 -4.10 6.30 38.87
C LYS A 287 -3.44 7.17 37.81
N HIS A 288 -4.08 8.26 37.42
CA HIS A 288 -3.52 9.19 36.45
C HIS A 288 -2.36 9.98 37.08
N PRO A 289 -1.23 10.20 36.35
CA PRO A 289 -0.25 11.19 36.74
C PRO A 289 -0.86 12.59 36.72
N ARG A 290 -0.30 13.53 37.44
CA ARG A 290 -0.76 14.92 37.42
C ARG A 290 -0.61 15.55 36.05
N VAL A 291 0.47 15.17 35.33
CA VAL A 291 0.73 15.57 33.94
C VAL A 291 1.18 14.34 33.15
N PHE A 292 0.52 14.06 32.04
CA PHE A 292 0.95 13.09 31.05
C PHE A 292 1.49 13.84 29.83
N ASP A 293 2.82 13.97 29.74
CA ASP A 293 3.53 14.69 28.68
C ASP A 293 3.74 13.77 27.47
N VAL A 294 3.07 14.07 26.36
CA VAL A 294 2.92 13.15 25.22
C VAL A 294 3.29 13.78 23.88
N LEU A 295 4.06 13.04 23.07
CA LEU A 295 4.44 13.42 21.72
C LEU A 295 4.21 12.28 20.73
N SER A 296 3.70 12.59 19.53
CA SER A 296 3.49 11.60 18.46
C SER A 296 4.81 11.12 17.84
N CYS A 297 5.81 12.00 17.72
CA CYS A 297 7.10 11.67 17.11
C CYS A 297 8.05 11.02 18.12
N GLU A 298 8.70 9.90 17.75
CA GLU A 298 9.49 9.04 18.65
C GLU A 298 10.65 9.78 19.36
N PHE A 299 11.31 10.70 18.68
CA PHE A 299 12.40 11.48 19.26
C PHE A 299 12.05 12.96 19.38
N GLY A 300 10.75 13.25 19.59
CA GLY A 300 10.22 14.58 19.67
C GLY A 300 10.11 15.28 18.31
N CYS A 301 9.82 16.60 18.35
CA CYS A 301 9.57 17.40 17.15
C CYS A 301 10.81 17.57 16.25
N ASN A 302 12.02 17.38 16.80
CA ASN A 302 13.29 17.51 16.06
C ASN A 302 13.43 16.52 14.90
N VAL A 303 12.70 15.41 14.93
CA VAL A 303 12.59 14.41 13.86
C VAL A 303 11.15 14.26 13.38
N GLY A 304 10.37 15.32 13.47
CA GLY A 304 8.99 15.36 12.97
C GLY A 304 8.90 15.10 11.47
N ALA A 305 7.72 14.65 11.01
CA ALA A 305 7.51 14.28 9.61
C ALA A 305 7.69 15.45 8.61
N GLY A 306 7.65 16.70 9.09
CA GLY A 306 7.90 17.88 8.25
C GLY A 306 9.36 18.32 8.21
N THR A 307 10.30 17.58 8.83
CA THR A 307 11.74 17.95 8.80
C THR A 307 12.46 17.49 7.55
N GLY A 308 11.98 16.39 6.90
CA GLY A 308 12.72 15.74 5.80
C GLY A 308 14.08 15.19 6.20
N SER A 309 14.45 15.30 7.48
CA SER A 309 15.80 15.01 7.97
C SER A 309 16.10 13.51 7.95
N LYS A 310 17.27 13.16 7.41
CA LYS A 310 17.89 11.83 7.51
C LYS A 310 18.87 11.70 8.69
N LYS A 311 18.88 12.68 9.59
CA LYS A 311 19.78 12.71 10.74
C LYS A 311 19.44 11.60 11.73
N THR A 312 20.47 11.05 12.35
CA THR A 312 20.31 10.10 13.42
C THR A 312 19.81 10.79 14.70
N VAL A 313 19.24 10.04 15.61
CA VAL A 313 18.86 10.57 16.93
C VAL A 313 20.07 11.16 17.68
N PHE A 314 21.27 10.63 17.48
CA PHE A 314 22.49 11.10 18.12
C PHE A 314 22.89 12.48 17.63
N ASP A 315 22.80 12.76 16.33
CA ASP A 315 23.05 14.10 15.76
C ASP A 315 22.08 15.14 16.36
N VAL A 316 20.81 14.76 16.49
CA VAL A 316 19.78 15.61 17.09
C VAL A 316 20.08 15.86 18.58
N MET A 317 20.46 14.82 19.33
CA MET A 317 20.79 14.94 20.75
C MET A 317 22.01 15.84 21.00
N GLU A 318 23.02 15.78 20.15
CA GLU A 318 24.19 16.65 20.23
C GLU A 318 23.78 18.13 20.06
N THR A 319 23.06 18.44 18.99
CA THR A 319 22.56 19.81 18.76
C THR A 319 21.67 20.30 19.92
N MET A 320 20.77 19.44 20.41
CA MET A 320 19.88 19.81 21.52
C MET A 320 20.62 20.02 22.85
N ARG A 321 21.76 19.35 23.06
CA ARG A 321 22.64 19.60 24.20
C ARG A 321 23.24 21.02 24.16
N GLU A 322 23.66 21.46 22.98
CA GLU A 322 24.14 22.84 22.79
C GLU A 322 23.03 23.87 23.02
N VAL A 323 21.85 23.62 22.43
CA VAL A 323 20.66 24.46 22.64
C VAL A 323 20.31 24.57 24.12
N GLU A 324 20.36 23.48 24.87
CA GLU A 324 20.12 23.47 26.31
C GLU A 324 21.16 24.26 27.07
N LYS A 325 22.44 24.16 26.70
CA LYS A 325 23.53 24.93 27.32
C LYS A 325 23.35 26.41 27.11
N GLU A 326 23.00 26.85 25.88
CA GLU A 326 22.69 28.25 25.58
C GLU A 326 21.47 28.73 26.38
N ALA A 327 20.40 27.94 26.42
CA ALA A 327 19.16 28.26 27.14
C ALA A 327 19.41 28.45 28.64
N LYS A 328 20.17 27.54 29.26
CA LYS A 328 20.58 27.65 30.66
C LYS A 328 21.47 28.87 30.92
N SER A 329 22.32 29.26 29.97
CA SER A 329 23.13 30.50 30.08
C SER A 329 22.24 31.75 30.10
N ARG A 330 21.24 31.82 29.18
CA ARG A 330 20.28 32.95 29.17
C ARG A 330 19.49 33.05 30.49
N ARG A 331 19.07 31.91 31.06
CA ARG A 331 18.39 31.89 32.35
C ARG A 331 19.27 32.40 33.49
N LYS A 332 20.55 32.06 33.52
CA LYS A 332 21.51 32.52 34.54
C LYS A 332 21.69 34.03 34.52
N THR A 333 21.79 34.64 33.34
CA THR A 333 21.92 36.08 33.17
C THR A 333 20.67 36.83 33.59
N SER A 334 19.50 36.19 33.58
CA SER A 334 18.22 36.76 34.06
C SER A 334 18.00 36.63 35.57
N GLY A 335 18.90 36.04 36.35
CA GLY A 335 18.88 36.05 37.82
C GLY A 335 18.40 34.78 38.52
N GLY A 336 18.30 33.63 37.84
CA GLY A 336 17.83 32.36 38.40
C GLY A 336 18.97 31.37 38.75
N PHE A 337 19.69 31.55 39.86
CA PHE A 337 20.81 30.65 40.25
C PHE A 337 20.47 29.60 41.30
N PHE A 338 19.38 29.73 42.03
CA PHE A 338 19.00 28.82 43.09
C PHE A 338 17.73 28.03 42.78
N ARG A 339 17.70 26.70 43.07
CA ARG A 339 16.47 25.91 43.17
C ARG A 339 15.53 26.59 44.15
N GLY A 340 14.36 27.03 43.72
CA GLY A 340 13.38 27.71 44.55
C GLY A 340 13.49 29.24 44.59
N ALA A 341 14.48 29.90 43.90
CA ALA A 341 14.41 31.32 43.65
C ALA A 341 13.27 31.60 42.68
N GLU A 342 12.38 32.53 43.03
CA GLU A 342 11.31 32.97 42.14
C GLU A 342 11.89 33.36 40.78
N ASP A 343 11.39 32.74 39.72
CA ASP A 343 11.82 33.02 38.36
C ASP A 343 11.31 34.46 38.00
N LYS A 344 12.24 35.38 37.81
CA LYS A 344 11.92 36.76 37.47
C LYS A 344 11.05 36.86 36.21
N LEU A 345 11.25 35.94 35.26
CA LEU A 345 10.46 35.90 34.04
C LEU A 345 9.00 35.54 34.36
N PHE A 346 8.77 34.56 35.22
CA PHE A 346 7.42 34.11 35.57
C PHE A 346 6.70 35.10 36.47
N LYS A 347 7.41 35.79 37.36
CA LYS A 347 6.84 36.93 38.08
C LYS A 347 6.34 38.03 37.13
N ARG A 348 7.15 38.38 36.13
CA ARG A 348 6.74 39.36 35.12
C ARG A 348 5.53 38.86 34.32
N PHE A 349 5.47 37.56 33.98
CA PHE A 349 4.29 37.00 33.35
C PHE A 349 3.03 37.07 34.21
N ASP A 350 3.16 36.91 35.53
CA ASP A 350 2.04 37.07 36.46
C ASP A 350 1.54 38.53 36.50
N GLU A 351 2.42 39.51 36.30
CA GLU A 351 2.09 40.93 36.31
C GLU A 351 1.52 41.37 34.95
N GLU A 352 2.05 40.90 33.84
CA GLU A 352 1.78 41.41 32.50
C GLU A 352 0.74 40.58 31.73
N LEU A 353 0.61 39.25 31.99
CA LEU A 353 -0.17 38.34 31.19
C LEU A 353 -1.44 37.83 31.90
N GLN A 354 -2.47 37.56 31.13
CA GLN A 354 -3.70 36.96 31.63
C GLN A 354 -3.75 35.48 31.24
N LEU A 355 -3.80 34.56 32.22
CA LEU A 355 -3.83 33.11 31.98
C LEU A 355 -4.93 32.67 31.00
N ALA A 356 -6.11 33.31 31.10
CA ALA A 356 -7.26 33.02 30.26
C ALA A 356 -6.99 33.23 28.75
N ASP A 357 -6.08 34.13 28.38
CA ASP A 357 -5.72 34.41 27.00
C ASP A 357 -4.94 33.26 26.35
N PHE A 358 -4.28 32.46 27.15
CA PHE A 358 -3.46 31.33 26.72
C PHE A 358 -4.19 29.99 26.81
N THR A 359 -5.52 30.02 26.81
CA THR A 359 -6.37 28.83 26.88
C THR A 359 -7.24 28.67 25.64
N ARG A 360 -7.55 27.43 25.28
CA ARG A 360 -8.47 27.07 24.19
C ARG A 360 -9.45 26.00 24.62
N LYS A 361 -10.53 25.86 23.85
CA LYS A 361 -11.51 24.76 23.97
C LYS A 361 -11.31 23.79 22.82
N TYR A 362 -11.58 22.53 23.06
CA TYR A 362 -11.56 21.44 22.08
C TYR A 362 -12.97 20.95 21.82
N LEU A 363 -13.22 20.46 20.61
CA LEU A 363 -14.51 19.93 20.19
C LEU A 363 -14.34 18.47 19.77
N PRO A 364 -15.20 17.54 20.26
CA PRO A 364 -15.15 16.16 19.81
C PRO A 364 -15.55 16.05 18.34
N ALA A 365 -14.84 15.21 17.60
CA ALA A 365 -15.30 14.79 16.29
C ALA A 365 -16.58 13.94 16.42
N ILE A 366 -17.35 13.83 15.34
CA ILE A 366 -18.54 12.98 15.30
C ILE A 366 -18.11 11.51 15.50
N PRO A 367 -18.60 10.83 16.55
CA PRO A 367 -18.24 9.44 16.81
C PRO A 367 -18.67 8.52 15.66
N THR A 368 -17.80 7.63 15.25
CA THR A 368 -18.17 6.56 14.32
C THR A 368 -18.71 5.36 15.11
N PRO A 369 -19.93 4.87 14.83
CA PRO A 369 -20.47 3.71 15.52
C PRO A 369 -19.57 2.49 15.39
N VAL A 370 -19.38 1.76 16.49
CA VAL A 370 -18.65 0.49 16.48
C VAL A 370 -19.64 -0.61 16.09
N PRO A 371 -19.37 -1.41 15.04
CA PRO A 371 -20.26 -2.49 14.65
C PRO A 371 -20.30 -3.60 15.72
N THR A 372 -21.47 -4.21 15.87
CA THR A 372 -21.68 -5.37 16.74
C THR A 372 -21.05 -6.63 16.12
N ASP A 373 -20.85 -7.68 16.93
CA ASP A 373 -20.30 -8.95 16.45
C ASP A 373 -21.19 -9.57 15.36
N LYS A 374 -22.51 -9.52 15.51
CA LYS A 374 -23.46 -9.97 14.47
C LYS A 374 -23.29 -9.23 13.12
N GLN A 375 -22.96 -7.96 13.15
CA GLN A 375 -22.70 -7.20 11.92
C GLN A 375 -21.36 -7.54 11.27
N LEU A 376 -20.42 -8.06 12.06
CA LEU A 376 -19.11 -8.49 11.58
C LEU A 376 -19.09 -9.95 11.08
N ASP A 377 -20.05 -10.80 11.46
CA ASP A 377 -20.11 -12.21 11.03
C ASP A 377 -20.04 -12.37 9.50
N PRO A 378 -20.88 -11.68 8.68
CA PRO A 378 -20.78 -11.80 7.22
C PRO A 378 -19.45 -11.31 6.66
N ILE A 379 -18.82 -10.35 7.34
CA ILE A 379 -17.51 -9.84 6.93
C ILE A 379 -16.43 -10.89 7.20
N PHE A 380 -16.44 -11.53 8.37
CA PHE A 380 -15.53 -12.63 8.66
C PHE A 380 -15.69 -13.79 7.66
N ASP A 381 -16.93 -14.11 7.30
CA ASP A 381 -17.20 -15.13 6.28
C ASP A 381 -16.60 -14.76 4.92
N SER A 382 -16.74 -13.48 4.50
CA SER A 382 -16.11 -12.97 3.26
C SER A 382 -14.57 -13.02 3.30
N MET A 383 -13.98 -13.02 4.49
CA MET A 383 -12.54 -13.18 4.70
C MET A 383 -12.12 -14.67 4.83
N GLY A 384 -13.05 -15.61 4.68
CA GLY A 384 -12.81 -17.04 4.91
C GLY A 384 -12.44 -17.38 6.35
N LYS A 385 -13.07 -16.69 7.33
CA LYS A 385 -12.81 -16.84 8.77
C LYS A 385 -14.07 -17.27 9.51
N HIS A 386 -14.30 -18.58 9.55
CA HIS A 386 -15.53 -19.17 10.07
C HIS A 386 -15.45 -19.55 11.56
N THR A 387 -14.23 -19.85 12.04
CA THR A 387 -13.99 -20.26 13.43
C THR A 387 -13.43 -19.11 14.29
N LEU A 388 -13.54 -19.21 15.61
CA LEU A 388 -12.94 -18.24 16.55
C LEU A 388 -11.41 -18.20 16.43
N GLU A 389 -10.76 -19.31 16.14
CA GLU A 389 -9.32 -19.38 15.93
C GLU A 389 -8.91 -18.59 14.68
N GLU A 390 -9.61 -18.79 13.56
CA GLU A 390 -9.36 -18.05 12.31
C GLU A 390 -9.61 -16.55 12.47
N ARG A 391 -10.66 -16.15 13.22
CA ARG A 391 -10.99 -14.75 13.52
C ARG A 391 -9.93 -14.08 14.39
N ASN A 392 -9.16 -14.85 15.17
CA ASN A 392 -8.11 -14.38 16.06
C ASN A 392 -6.69 -14.69 15.57
N TYR A 393 -6.51 -15.08 14.31
CA TYR A 393 -5.19 -15.40 13.75
C TYR A 393 -4.20 -14.22 13.79
N ASN A 394 -4.68 -12.99 13.61
CA ASN A 394 -3.99 -11.72 13.80
C ASN A 394 -2.57 -11.68 13.21
N CYS A 395 -2.40 -12.10 11.93
CA CYS A 395 -1.09 -12.12 11.27
C CYS A 395 -0.53 -10.74 10.92
N HIS A 396 -1.33 -9.68 11.05
CA HIS A 396 -1.00 -8.27 10.80
C HIS A 396 -0.52 -7.93 9.38
N ALA A 397 -0.55 -8.85 8.42
CA ALA A 397 -0.06 -8.60 7.05
C ALA A 397 -0.88 -7.53 6.29
N CYS A 398 -2.18 -7.43 6.57
CA CYS A 398 -3.06 -6.38 6.05
C CYS A 398 -2.79 -4.99 6.66
N GLY A 399 -1.92 -4.90 7.67
CA GLY A 399 -1.57 -3.67 8.38
C GLY A 399 -2.42 -3.36 9.62
N TYR A 400 -3.54 -4.05 9.83
CA TYR A 400 -4.39 -3.85 11.02
C TYR A 400 -3.85 -4.64 12.23
N ARG A 401 -4.18 -4.17 13.44
CA ARG A 401 -3.73 -4.77 14.71
C ARG A 401 -4.41 -6.12 15.01
N SER A 402 -5.60 -6.34 14.45
CA SER A 402 -6.34 -7.59 14.61
C SER A 402 -7.18 -7.91 13.38
N CYS A 403 -7.61 -9.16 13.24
CA CYS A 403 -8.58 -9.55 12.21
C CYS A 403 -9.92 -8.84 12.42
N ARG A 404 -10.27 -8.52 13.68
CA ARG A 404 -11.47 -7.72 14.02
C ARG A 404 -11.36 -6.29 13.48
N ASP A 405 -10.21 -5.62 13.63
CA ASP A 405 -10.02 -4.27 13.09
C ASP A 405 -10.09 -4.26 11.56
N MET A 406 -9.56 -5.29 10.91
CA MET A 406 -9.71 -5.47 9.47
C MET A 406 -11.18 -5.67 9.08
N ALA A 407 -11.93 -6.49 9.81
CA ALA A 407 -13.36 -6.70 9.57
C ALA A 407 -14.16 -5.40 9.76
N ILE A 408 -13.85 -4.60 10.78
CA ILE A 408 -14.45 -3.27 11.00
C ILE A 408 -14.14 -2.34 9.81
N ALA A 409 -12.93 -2.36 9.32
CA ALA A 409 -12.53 -1.55 8.17
C ALA A 409 -13.28 -1.95 6.89
N ILE A 410 -13.45 -3.25 6.64
CA ILE A 410 -14.26 -3.76 5.52
C ILE A 410 -15.74 -3.37 5.70
N PHE A 411 -16.31 -3.56 6.88
CA PHE A 411 -17.69 -3.16 7.18
C PHE A 411 -17.95 -1.68 6.86
N ARG A 412 -16.97 -0.82 7.10
CA ARG A 412 -17.03 0.62 6.83
C ARG A 412 -16.64 1.00 5.39
N GLY A 413 -16.36 0.05 4.52
CA GLY A 413 -15.94 0.31 3.14
C GLY A 413 -14.53 0.90 3.02
N LEU A 414 -13.70 0.76 4.05
CA LEU A 414 -12.32 1.27 4.07
C LEU A 414 -11.31 0.23 3.56
N ASN A 415 -11.73 -1.01 3.38
CA ASN A 415 -10.89 -2.10 2.86
C ASN A 415 -11.74 -3.19 2.20
N THR A 416 -11.09 -4.22 1.63
CA THR A 416 -11.74 -5.39 1.02
C THR A 416 -11.17 -6.69 1.60
N SER A 417 -11.95 -7.79 1.51
CA SER A 417 -11.53 -9.12 1.96
C SER A 417 -10.28 -9.63 1.21
N ASP A 418 -10.14 -9.26 -0.07
CA ASP A 418 -9.00 -9.65 -0.91
C ASP A 418 -7.65 -9.13 -0.41
N ASN A 419 -7.62 -8.05 0.38
CA ASN A 419 -6.41 -7.55 1.02
C ASN A 419 -5.98 -8.41 2.24
N CYS A 420 -6.77 -9.42 2.64
CA CYS A 420 -6.37 -10.39 3.64
C CYS A 420 -5.48 -11.46 3.03
N ILE A 421 -4.19 -11.49 3.39
CA ILE A 421 -3.23 -12.44 2.82
C ILE A 421 -3.63 -13.91 3.05
N VAL A 422 -4.27 -14.22 4.18
CA VAL A 422 -4.73 -15.57 4.49
C VAL A 422 -5.86 -15.97 3.54
N HIS A 423 -6.82 -15.08 3.31
CA HIS A 423 -7.90 -15.28 2.35
C HIS A 423 -7.37 -15.39 0.91
N ALA A 424 -6.56 -14.43 0.48
CA ALA A 424 -5.96 -14.44 -0.87
C ALA A 424 -5.17 -15.72 -1.13
N LYS A 425 -4.41 -16.21 -0.14
CA LYS A 425 -3.67 -17.46 -0.23
C LYS A 425 -4.62 -18.66 -0.36
N SER A 426 -5.72 -18.74 0.40
CA SER A 426 -6.68 -19.83 0.31
C SER A 426 -7.37 -19.89 -1.06
N VAL A 427 -7.76 -18.72 -1.60
CA VAL A 427 -8.33 -18.59 -2.95
C VAL A 427 -7.34 -19.05 -4.03
N LEU A 428 -6.07 -18.65 -3.91
CA LEU A 428 -5.01 -19.08 -4.83
C LEU A 428 -4.79 -20.60 -4.80
N ILE A 429 -4.77 -21.21 -3.61
CA ILE A 429 -4.62 -22.66 -3.46
C ILE A 429 -5.80 -23.38 -4.11
N ALA A 430 -7.04 -22.92 -3.87
CA ALA A 430 -8.23 -23.51 -4.47
C ALA A 430 -8.20 -23.44 -6.01
N ARG A 431 -7.87 -22.28 -6.59
CA ARG A 431 -7.70 -22.12 -8.05
C ARG A 431 -6.59 -22.99 -8.62
N HIS A 432 -5.46 -23.07 -7.92
CA HIS A 432 -4.36 -23.93 -8.36
C HIS A 432 -4.79 -25.40 -8.39
N SER A 433 -5.48 -25.87 -7.34
CA SER A 433 -6.00 -27.24 -7.29
C SER A 433 -6.99 -27.53 -8.42
N GLU A 434 -7.87 -26.57 -8.74
CA GLU A 434 -8.80 -26.70 -9.86
C GLU A 434 -8.08 -26.75 -11.21
N LEU A 435 -7.10 -25.89 -11.44
CA LEU A 435 -6.26 -25.91 -12.64
C LEU A 435 -5.50 -27.22 -12.79
N MET A 436 -4.94 -27.78 -11.72
CA MET A 436 -4.26 -29.08 -11.74
C MET A 436 -5.21 -30.20 -12.14
N ASN A 437 -6.45 -30.19 -11.60
CA ASN A 437 -7.48 -31.16 -11.95
C ASN A 437 -7.89 -31.05 -13.45
N GLN A 438 -8.01 -29.80 -13.97
CA GLN A 438 -8.27 -29.59 -15.40
C GLN A 438 -7.10 -30.06 -16.27
N HIS A 439 -5.85 -29.83 -15.84
CA HIS A 439 -4.66 -30.31 -16.53
C HIS A 439 -4.59 -31.83 -16.59
N GLU A 440 -4.90 -32.53 -15.48
CA GLU A 440 -4.95 -33.96 -15.43
C GLU A 440 -6.03 -34.53 -16.36
N LYS A 441 -7.23 -33.94 -16.37
CA LYS A 441 -8.29 -34.32 -17.32
C LYS A 441 -7.85 -34.13 -18.77
N MET A 442 -7.19 -33.03 -19.09
CA MET A 442 -6.68 -32.77 -20.45
C MET A 442 -5.58 -33.78 -20.84
N ALA A 443 -4.67 -34.11 -19.94
CA ALA A 443 -3.63 -35.09 -20.18
C ALA A 443 -4.25 -36.48 -20.48
N ASN A 444 -5.30 -36.89 -19.74
CA ASN A 444 -6.00 -38.12 -19.98
C ASN A 444 -6.73 -38.16 -21.34
N ILE A 445 -7.34 -37.03 -21.76
CA ILE A 445 -7.96 -36.92 -23.08
C ILE A 445 -6.89 -37.03 -24.17
N ASN A 446 -5.77 -36.33 -24.03
CA ASN A 446 -4.67 -36.39 -25.00
C ASN A 446 -4.09 -37.82 -25.14
N ALA A 447 -3.94 -38.54 -24.02
CA ALA A 447 -3.48 -39.93 -24.06
C ALA A 447 -4.46 -40.84 -24.82
N LYS A 448 -5.78 -40.68 -24.58
CA LYS A 448 -6.81 -41.42 -25.33
C LYS A 448 -6.80 -41.08 -26.83
N CYS A 449 -6.70 -39.79 -27.15
CA CYS A 449 -6.61 -39.36 -28.56
C CYS A 449 -5.39 -39.96 -29.24
N LYS A 450 -4.24 -40.00 -28.58
CA LYS A 450 -3.03 -40.63 -29.12
C LYS A 450 -3.24 -42.10 -29.42
N ASP A 451 -3.79 -42.89 -28.48
CA ASP A 451 -4.10 -44.31 -28.70
C ASP A 451 -5.06 -44.54 -29.90
N LEU A 452 -6.05 -43.65 -30.06
CA LEU A 452 -6.97 -43.71 -31.19
C LEU A 452 -6.28 -43.33 -32.52
N PHE A 453 -5.36 -42.40 -32.53
CA PHE A 453 -4.58 -42.05 -33.73
C PHE A 453 -3.61 -43.14 -34.10
N ASP A 454 -2.95 -43.80 -33.13
CA ASP A 454 -2.04 -44.94 -33.39
C ASP A 454 -2.82 -46.10 -34.03
N LYS A 455 -4.06 -46.38 -33.59
CA LYS A 455 -4.95 -47.38 -34.21
C LYS A 455 -5.38 -46.98 -35.63
N LEU A 456 -5.72 -45.72 -35.85
CA LEU A 456 -6.09 -45.19 -37.15
C LEU A 456 -4.95 -45.38 -38.17
N ASP A 457 -3.70 -45.06 -37.74
CA ASP A 457 -2.51 -45.20 -38.58
C ASP A 457 -2.30 -46.67 -39.00
N GLN A 458 -2.48 -47.61 -38.03
CA GLN A 458 -2.40 -49.04 -38.31
C GLN A 458 -3.49 -49.53 -39.29
N ASP A 459 -4.72 -49.01 -39.17
CA ASP A 459 -5.80 -49.38 -40.11
C ASP A 459 -5.57 -48.81 -41.51
N VAL A 460 -5.01 -47.60 -41.61
CA VAL A 460 -4.60 -46.99 -42.88
C VAL A 460 -3.51 -47.84 -43.56
N ASP A 461 -2.49 -48.29 -42.81
CA ASP A 461 -1.44 -49.18 -43.34
C ASP A 461 -2.01 -50.51 -43.86
N ASN A 462 -2.97 -51.08 -43.13
CA ASN A 462 -3.66 -52.30 -43.55
C ASN A 462 -4.46 -52.10 -44.86
N ILE A 463 -5.12 -50.93 -45.00
CA ILE A 463 -5.81 -50.57 -46.25
C ILE A 463 -4.82 -50.48 -47.41
N VAL A 464 -3.71 -49.75 -47.19
CA VAL A 464 -2.67 -49.57 -48.24
C VAL A 464 -2.12 -50.93 -48.70
N GLY A 465 -1.81 -51.82 -47.74
CA GLY A 465 -1.37 -53.14 -48.05
C GLY A 465 -2.40 -53.96 -48.84
N SER A 466 -3.67 -53.91 -48.42
CA SER A 466 -4.77 -54.62 -49.12
C SER A 466 -5.05 -54.05 -50.53
N MET A 467 -4.95 -52.69 -50.68
CA MET A 467 -5.06 -52.03 -52.01
C MET A 467 -3.90 -52.44 -52.93
N GLY A 468 -2.69 -52.60 -52.43
CA GLY A 468 -1.55 -53.13 -53.15
C GLY A 468 -1.86 -54.57 -53.73
N SER A 469 -2.37 -55.46 -52.87
CA SER A 469 -2.77 -56.81 -53.27
C SER A 469 -3.91 -56.82 -54.29
N ILE A 470 -4.88 -55.90 -54.17
CA ILE A 470 -5.96 -55.72 -55.15
C ILE A 470 -5.38 -55.32 -56.51
N SER A 471 -4.45 -54.36 -56.51
CA SER A 471 -3.83 -53.88 -57.75
C SER A 471 -3.04 -54.98 -58.47
N GLU A 472 -2.26 -55.77 -57.71
CA GLU A 472 -1.53 -56.92 -58.27
C GLU A 472 -2.48 -57.96 -58.83
N SER A 473 -3.54 -58.31 -58.07
CA SER A 473 -4.55 -59.30 -58.54
C SER A 473 -5.35 -58.81 -59.74
N THR A 474 -5.64 -57.51 -59.80
CA THR A 474 -6.32 -56.86 -60.94
C THR A 474 -5.45 -56.92 -62.20
N ASN A 475 -4.17 -56.56 -62.09
CA ASN A 475 -3.21 -56.68 -63.20
C ASN A 475 -3.08 -58.11 -63.73
N ALA A 476 -2.96 -59.09 -62.81
CA ALA A 476 -2.91 -60.50 -63.16
C ALA A 476 -4.20 -60.94 -63.82
N THR A 477 -5.36 -60.43 -63.42
CA THR A 477 -6.66 -60.70 -64.01
C THR A 477 -6.72 -60.14 -65.45
N GLU A 478 -6.24 -58.93 -65.68
CA GLU A 478 -6.18 -58.35 -67.01
C GLU A 478 -5.28 -59.12 -67.96
N ASP A 479 -4.09 -59.52 -67.51
CA ASP A 479 -3.16 -60.34 -68.30
C ASP A 479 -3.75 -61.75 -68.67
N ARG A 480 -4.42 -62.40 -67.73
CA ARG A 480 -5.09 -63.64 -67.98
C ARG A 480 -6.29 -63.53 -68.91
N ALA A 481 -7.05 -62.43 -68.79
CA ALA A 481 -8.12 -62.07 -69.72
C ALA A 481 -7.60 -61.93 -71.14
N LYS A 482 -6.43 -61.31 -71.35
CA LYS A 482 -5.75 -61.21 -72.64
C LYS A 482 -5.39 -62.58 -73.22
N VAL A 483 -4.86 -63.45 -72.35
CA VAL A 483 -4.55 -64.87 -72.76
C VAL A 483 -5.80 -65.59 -73.19
N VAL A 484 -6.90 -65.48 -72.38
CA VAL A 484 -8.19 -66.10 -72.73
C VAL A 484 -8.71 -65.53 -74.06
N HIS A 485 -8.63 -64.21 -74.26
CA HIS A 485 -9.05 -63.55 -75.52
C HIS A 485 -8.23 -64.09 -76.73
N ASP A 486 -6.91 -64.21 -76.59
CA ASP A 486 -6.04 -64.74 -77.65
C ASP A 486 -6.35 -66.18 -77.98
N LEU A 487 -6.56 -67.04 -76.94
CA LEU A 487 -6.95 -68.38 -77.15
C LEU A 487 -8.31 -68.55 -77.83
N LEU A 488 -9.33 -67.78 -77.43
CA LEU A 488 -10.65 -67.77 -78.09
C LEU A 488 -10.55 -67.29 -79.54
N SER A 489 -9.73 -66.23 -79.79
CA SER A 489 -9.47 -65.73 -81.14
C SER A 489 -8.85 -66.82 -82.02
N LYS A 490 -7.93 -67.64 -81.45
CA LYS A 490 -7.37 -68.86 -82.15
C LYS A 490 -8.39 -69.91 -82.42
N VAL A 491 -9.31 -70.14 -81.46
CA VAL A 491 -10.42 -71.08 -81.66
C VAL A 491 -11.33 -70.61 -82.80
N ILE A 492 -11.72 -69.32 -82.80
CA ILE A 492 -12.58 -68.74 -83.85
C ILE A 492 -11.89 -68.77 -85.18
N THR A 493 -10.61 -68.40 -85.27
CA THR A 493 -9.84 -68.46 -86.51
C THR A 493 -9.73 -69.89 -87.02
N PHE A 494 -9.45 -70.86 -86.19
CA PHE A 494 -9.38 -72.27 -86.55
C PHE A 494 -10.74 -72.77 -87.04
N CYS A 495 -11.84 -72.48 -86.35
CA CYS A 495 -13.18 -72.87 -86.77
C CYS A 495 -13.59 -72.24 -88.11
N ASN A 496 -13.18 -71.06 -88.43
CA ASN A 496 -13.52 -70.34 -89.69
C ASN A 496 -12.65 -70.76 -90.87
N SER A 497 -11.49 -71.41 -90.68
CA SER A 497 -10.53 -71.76 -91.70
C SER A 497 -10.62 -73.25 -92.15
N SER A 498 -11.48 -74.03 -91.54
CA SER A 498 -11.51 -75.52 -91.80
C SER A 498 -12.83 -75.92 -92.40
N ASP A 499 -12.83 -76.26 -93.74
CA ASP A 499 -13.97 -76.85 -94.43
C ASP A 499 -14.29 -78.31 -94.11
N LYS A 500 -13.35 -79.08 -93.50
CA LYS A 500 -13.51 -80.34 -92.84
C LYS A 500 -12.51 -80.50 -91.68
N LEU A 501 -13.01 -80.78 -90.48
CA LEU A 501 -12.19 -81.19 -89.33
C LEU A 501 -11.71 -82.62 -89.52
N ASP A 502 -10.39 -82.82 -89.76
CA ASP A 502 -9.74 -84.11 -89.67
C ASP A 502 -9.38 -84.49 -88.23
N GLU A 503 -8.92 -85.69 -87.95
CA GLU A 503 -8.60 -86.18 -86.59
C GLU A 503 -7.48 -85.34 -85.87
N ASN A 504 -6.56 -84.78 -86.65
CA ASN A 504 -5.50 -83.87 -86.12
C ASN A 504 -6.06 -82.47 -85.78
N GLY A 505 -6.98 -81.97 -86.59
CA GLY A 505 -7.66 -80.68 -86.32
C GLY A 505 -8.50 -80.73 -85.08
N LEU A 506 -9.23 -81.92 -84.87
CA LEU A 506 -9.98 -82.12 -83.63
C LEU A 506 -9.08 -82.18 -82.38
N LYS A 507 -7.91 -82.87 -82.44
CA LYS A 507 -6.94 -82.88 -81.32
C LYS A 507 -6.39 -81.52 -81.03
N THR A 508 -6.10 -80.68 -82.03
CA THR A 508 -5.65 -79.32 -81.88
C THR A 508 -6.71 -78.43 -81.22
N LEU A 509 -7.99 -78.56 -81.67
CA LEU A 509 -9.12 -77.83 -81.11
C LEU A 509 -9.34 -78.18 -79.61
N VAL A 510 -9.32 -79.48 -79.30
CA VAL A 510 -9.43 -79.93 -77.90
C VAL A 510 -8.32 -79.40 -77.04
N THR A 511 -7.08 -79.37 -77.53
CA THR A 511 -5.92 -78.81 -76.79
C THR A 511 -6.07 -77.35 -76.55
N ILE A 512 -6.60 -76.56 -77.55
CA ILE A 512 -6.83 -75.14 -77.38
C ILE A 512 -7.98 -74.89 -76.37
N LEU A 513 -9.07 -75.69 -76.46
CA LEU A 513 -10.21 -75.61 -75.55
C LEU A 513 -9.81 -75.94 -74.10
N GLU A 514 -8.98 -77.00 -73.91
CA GLU A 514 -8.44 -77.38 -72.59
C GLU A 514 -7.59 -76.19 -72.01
N LYS A 515 -6.70 -75.63 -72.80
CA LYS A 515 -5.92 -74.45 -72.41
C LYS A 515 -6.81 -73.22 -72.06
N THR A 516 -7.89 -73.05 -72.84
CA THR A 516 -8.85 -71.97 -72.60
C THR A 516 -9.61 -72.19 -71.30
N ALA A 517 -10.03 -73.49 -71.04
CA ALA A 517 -10.69 -73.84 -69.79
C ALA A 517 -9.77 -73.62 -68.57
N THR A 518 -8.49 -73.97 -68.69
CA THR A 518 -7.50 -73.71 -67.62
C THR A 518 -7.32 -72.21 -67.40
N ALA A 519 -7.18 -71.46 -68.49
CA ALA A 519 -7.02 -69.99 -68.38
C ALA A 519 -8.27 -69.34 -67.78
N PHE A 520 -9.47 -69.84 -68.08
CA PHE A 520 -10.70 -69.34 -67.41
C PHE A 520 -10.75 -69.71 -65.93
N HIS A 521 -10.28 -70.86 -65.56
CA HIS A 521 -10.20 -71.28 -64.15
C HIS A 521 -9.27 -70.32 -63.36
N ASP A 522 -8.07 -70.13 -63.91
CA ASP A 522 -7.08 -69.23 -63.33
C ASP A 522 -7.59 -67.76 -63.22
N LEU A 523 -8.37 -67.34 -64.24
CA LEU A 523 -9.01 -66.01 -64.25
C LEU A 523 -10.05 -65.88 -63.12
N ASN A 524 -10.88 -66.91 -62.96
CA ASN A 524 -11.90 -66.96 -61.89
C ASN A 524 -11.28 -66.96 -60.49
N ASP A 525 -10.17 -67.67 -60.30
CA ASP A 525 -9.45 -67.72 -59.02
C ASP A 525 -8.87 -66.30 -58.68
N ASN A 526 -8.35 -65.62 -59.67
CA ASN A 526 -7.88 -64.21 -59.48
C ASN A 526 -9.02 -63.27 -59.15
N VAL A 527 -10.14 -63.33 -59.83
CA VAL A 527 -11.34 -62.51 -59.53
C VAL A 527 -11.82 -62.81 -58.11
N LYS A 528 -11.82 -64.07 -57.70
CA LYS A 528 -12.17 -64.43 -56.31
C LYS A 528 -11.22 -63.81 -55.30
N SER A 529 -9.90 -63.87 -55.52
CA SER A 529 -8.87 -63.27 -54.66
C SER A 529 -9.04 -61.75 -54.60
N THR A 530 -9.33 -61.09 -55.72
CA THR A 530 -9.58 -59.65 -55.77
C THR A 530 -10.80 -59.27 -54.94
N ASN A 531 -11.90 -60.05 -55.06
CA ASN A 531 -13.09 -59.80 -54.25
C ASN A 531 -12.84 -59.99 -52.77
N GLU A 532 -12.11 -61.01 -52.33
CA GLU A 532 -11.74 -61.25 -50.93
C GLU A 532 -10.90 -60.07 -50.37
N ASN A 533 -9.95 -59.56 -51.15
CA ASN A 533 -9.15 -58.39 -50.75
C ASN A 533 -9.99 -57.13 -50.70
N THR A 534 -10.96 -56.94 -51.57
CA THR A 534 -11.90 -55.85 -51.58
C THR A 534 -12.79 -55.84 -50.32
N GLU A 535 -13.26 -57.00 -49.89
CA GLU A 535 -14.01 -57.21 -48.65
C GLU A 535 -13.18 -56.78 -47.42
N LYS A 536 -11.88 -57.12 -47.38
CA LYS A 536 -10.97 -56.72 -46.30
C LYS A 536 -10.81 -55.22 -46.26
N VAL A 537 -10.61 -54.53 -47.40
CA VAL A 537 -10.54 -53.06 -47.46
C VAL A 537 -11.82 -52.45 -46.93
N ASN A 538 -12.98 -52.93 -47.33
CA ASN A 538 -14.26 -52.43 -46.85
C ASN A 538 -14.42 -52.59 -45.31
N ALA A 539 -13.97 -53.76 -44.75
CA ALA A 539 -13.97 -53.97 -43.31
C ALA A 539 -13.08 -52.92 -42.57
N HIS A 540 -11.86 -52.68 -43.07
CA HIS A 540 -10.97 -51.64 -42.49
C HIS A 540 -11.54 -50.25 -42.62
N ILE A 541 -12.20 -49.87 -43.72
CA ILE A 541 -12.88 -48.59 -43.89
C ILE A 541 -14.00 -48.43 -42.84
N ASP A 542 -14.76 -49.47 -42.55
CA ASP A 542 -15.81 -49.41 -41.52
C ASP A 542 -15.23 -49.25 -40.11
N ASP A 543 -14.09 -49.89 -39.84
CA ASP A 543 -13.39 -49.69 -38.55
C ASP A 543 -12.84 -48.28 -38.40
N ILE A 544 -12.26 -47.69 -39.45
CA ILE A 544 -11.87 -46.27 -39.47
C ILE A 544 -13.08 -45.34 -39.20
N ARG A 545 -14.24 -45.61 -39.81
CA ARG A 545 -15.48 -44.84 -39.55
C ARG A 545 -15.90 -44.90 -38.08
N LYS A 546 -15.82 -46.08 -37.43
CA LYS A 546 -16.10 -46.23 -36.00
C LYS A 546 -15.11 -45.47 -35.12
N LEU A 547 -13.80 -45.56 -35.44
CA LEU A 547 -12.77 -44.77 -34.76
C LEU A 547 -12.99 -43.26 -34.85
N ALA A 548 -13.28 -42.76 -36.05
CA ALA A 548 -13.56 -41.36 -36.29
C ALA A 548 -14.80 -40.87 -35.50
N ALA A 549 -15.82 -41.70 -35.37
CA ALA A 549 -16.99 -41.43 -34.55
C ALA A 549 -16.62 -41.33 -33.06
N THR A 550 -15.78 -42.26 -32.56
CA THR A 550 -15.32 -42.27 -31.16
C THR A 550 -14.45 -41.07 -30.84
N ILE A 551 -13.56 -40.66 -31.77
CA ILE A 551 -12.75 -39.44 -31.62
C ILE A 551 -13.68 -38.21 -31.51
N ASN A 552 -14.68 -38.09 -32.36
CA ASN A 552 -15.65 -36.98 -32.33
C ASN A 552 -16.48 -36.96 -31.04
N GLU A 553 -16.87 -38.08 -30.47
CA GLU A 553 -17.54 -38.14 -29.17
C GLU A 553 -16.62 -37.72 -28.04
N THR A 554 -15.38 -38.18 -28.03
CA THR A 554 -14.37 -37.80 -27.01
C THR A 554 -14.07 -36.31 -27.02
N LEU A 555 -13.98 -35.69 -28.19
CA LEU A 555 -13.80 -34.23 -28.35
C LEU A 555 -15.03 -33.46 -27.89
N LYS A 556 -16.25 -33.89 -28.23
CA LYS A 556 -17.49 -33.25 -27.76
C LYS A 556 -17.69 -33.35 -26.25
N GLU A 557 -17.24 -34.40 -25.61
CA GLU A 557 -17.24 -34.52 -24.14
C GLU A 557 -16.26 -33.56 -23.49
N SER A 558 -15.16 -33.21 -24.18
CA SER A 558 -14.19 -32.21 -23.69
C SER A 558 -14.72 -30.79 -23.81
N GLU A 559 -15.57 -30.47 -24.78
CA GLU A 559 -16.18 -29.13 -24.96
C GLU A 559 -17.35 -28.86 -24.01
N LYS A 560 -17.99 -29.88 -23.44
CA LYS A 560 -19.17 -29.76 -22.56
C LYS A 560 -18.82 -29.63 -21.08
N LYS A 561 -17.56 -29.69 -20.69
CA LYS A 561 -17.08 -29.58 -19.31
C LYS A 561 -16.12 -28.40 -19.14
#